data_793fc238dc0463315b4f7afc77152662
#
_entry.id   793fc238dc0463315b4f7afc77152662
#
_cell.length_a   1.000
_cell.length_b   1.000
_cell.length_c   1.000
_cell.angle_alpha   90.00
_cell.angle_beta   90.00
_cell.angle_gamma   90.00
#
_symmetry.space_group_name_H-M   'P 1'
#
loop_
_entity.id
_entity.type
_entity.pdbx_description
1 polymer ?
#
loop_
_entity_poly.entity_id
_entity_poly.type
_entity_poly.pdbx_seq_one_letter_code
_entity_poly.pdbx_strand_id
1 'polypeptide(L)'
;MKINPIFYFLIFFFGFACNPPFPDDYPQISLNDVSLIGKENLTIKKIIPLETTSENLMGIDIRVRFNEKTFYLMDEGNKDGIHQFNRNGDYLGIIAPVGDGPDHLPKMDDFFINSDGDVEVLSGIGDQASIYRISQSGEITTVFKTSYLASSFTKLPSGEYLLYGSYNLPFTKFRLVKTDPSGTIISSYLENTHQNKLLPMTERNFFQNQNNLHLIESFQPYVYRFENDSIKRIAQMDFGSYAIPDFFWEEDIMESFGKMSETGFANLHGVFVDEQLMLLSVHVQKPEGIFKELVFIDKSTDKTQKLSTNLNDDMLYHYPIGIENGEVLFLTYRSVILDALPKSSLDKIQKDLPEREFDYPVILKTKIQFDE
;
A
#
# COMPACT_ATOMS: atom_id res chain seq x y z
N MET A 1 32.26 -67.39 -19.66
CA MET A 1 31.60 -66.77 -18.50
C MET A 1 31.41 -65.25 -18.84
N LYS A 2 30.21 -64.86 -19.26
CA LYS A 2 29.93 -63.52 -19.70
C LYS A 2 29.22 -62.77 -18.53
N ILE A 3 29.83 -61.72 -18.05
CA ILE A 3 29.27 -60.82 -16.96
C ILE A 3 28.53 -59.71 -17.66
N ASN A 4 27.22 -59.62 -17.43
CA ASN A 4 26.38 -58.49 -17.85
C ASN A 4 26.50 -57.34 -16.83
N PRO A 5 26.72 -56.09 -17.25
CA PRO A 5 26.62 -54.95 -16.35
C PRO A 5 25.15 -54.52 -16.23
N ILE A 6 24.64 -54.52 -15.01
CA ILE A 6 23.33 -53.93 -14.64
C ILE A 6 23.52 -52.44 -14.59
N PHE A 7 22.83 -51.72 -15.48
CA PHE A 7 22.73 -50.26 -15.47
C PHE A 7 21.63 -49.85 -14.46
N TYR A 8 22.00 -49.24 -13.33
CA TYR A 8 21.08 -48.61 -12.43
C TYR A 8 20.69 -47.24 -13.00
N PHE A 9 19.43 -47.11 -13.41
CA PHE A 9 18.82 -45.84 -13.79
C PHE A 9 18.32 -45.15 -12.51
N LEU A 10 19.06 -44.15 -12.05
CA LEU A 10 18.61 -43.30 -10.95
C LEU A 10 17.58 -42.30 -11.49
N ILE A 11 16.29 -42.55 -11.26
CA ILE A 11 15.21 -41.62 -11.56
C ILE A 11 15.18 -40.56 -10.44
N PHE A 12 15.69 -39.38 -10.76
CA PHE A 12 15.47 -38.18 -9.92
C PHE A 12 14.01 -37.75 -10.08
N PHE A 13 13.20 -38.05 -9.12
CA PHE A 13 11.91 -37.40 -8.96
C PHE A 13 12.13 -35.95 -8.53
N PHE A 14 12.05 -35.00 -9.47
CA PHE A 14 11.80 -33.62 -9.17
C PHE A 14 10.34 -33.53 -8.64
N GLY A 15 10.19 -33.54 -7.35
CA GLY A 15 8.94 -33.22 -6.71
C GLY A 15 8.60 -31.76 -7.03
N PHE A 16 7.66 -31.54 -7.96
CA PHE A 16 6.95 -30.27 -8.05
C PHE A 16 6.22 -30.11 -6.71
N ALA A 17 6.75 -29.25 -5.85
CA ALA A 17 6.01 -28.77 -4.69
C ALA A 17 4.83 -27.94 -5.23
N CYS A 18 3.69 -28.60 -5.47
CA CYS A 18 2.43 -27.88 -5.51
C CYS A 18 2.29 -27.24 -4.13
N ASN A 19 2.33 -25.90 -4.08
CA ASN A 19 1.91 -25.19 -2.89
C ASN A 19 0.49 -25.67 -2.56
N PRO A 20 0.23 -26.15 -1.33
CA PRO A 20 -1.12 -26.54 -0.95
C PRO A 20 -2.05 -25.33 -1.11
N PRO A 21 -3.33 -25.56 -1.48
CA PRO A 21 -4.30 -24.47 -1.49
C PRO A 21 -4.30 -23.79 -0.12
N PHE A 22 -4.46 -22.45 -0.11
CA PHE A 22 -4.52 -21.68 1.14
C PHE A 22 -5.55 -22.32 2.05
N PRO A 23 -5.26 -22.53 3.35
CA PRO A 23 -6.28 -23.01 4.29
C PRO A 23 -7.43 -22.00 4.30
N ASP A 24 -8.66 -22.48 4.19
CA ASP A 24 -9.88 -21.64 4.18
C ASP A 24 -10.29 -21.12 5.57
N ASP A 25 -9.40 -21.20 6.56
CA ASP A 25 -9.66 -20.77 7.95
C ASP A 25 -9.13 -19.34 8.18
N TYR A 26 -9.79 -18.37 7.58
CA TYR A 26 -9.57 -16.94 7.80
C TYR A 26 -10.91 -16.21 7.88
N PRO A 27 -11.00 -15.11 8.67
CA PRO A 27 -12.23 -14.36 8.84
C PRO A 27 -12.72 -13.75 7.51
N GLN A 28 -14.01 -13.93 7.25
CA GLN A 28 -14.71 -13.23 6.19
C GLN A 28 -15.43 -12.01 6.78
N ILE A 29 -15.19 -10.84 6.20
CA ILE A 29 -15.72 -9.57 6.67
C ILE A 29 -16.69 -9.05 5.60
N SER A 30 -18.01 -9.19 5.87
CA SER A 30 -19.04 -8.67 4.98
C SER A 30 -19.14 -7.15 5.13
N LEU A 31 -18.81 -6.41 4.07
CA LEU A 31 -18.88 -4.95 4.09
C LEU A 31 -20.30 -4.44 4.42
N ASN A 32 -21.34 -5.18 4.04
CA ASN A 32 -22.73 -4.79 4.27
C ASN A 32 -23.18 -5.01 5.71
N ASP A 33 -22.59 -6.00 6.42
CA ASP A 33 -23.01 -6.39 7.77
C ASP A 33 -22.22 -5.64 8.86
N VAL A 34 -21.12 -4.96 8.51
CA VAL A 34 -20.34 -4.17 9.47
C VAL A 34 -21.12 -2.93 9.89
N SER A 35 -21.31 -2.74 11.19
CA SER A 35 -22.03 -1.58 11.74
C SER A 35 -21.30 -0.27 11.49
N LEU A 36 -22.08 0.79 11.18
CA LEU A 36 -21.55 2.12 10.94
C LEU A 36 -21.26 2.83 12.27
N ILE A 37 -20.15 3.56 12.31
CA ILE A 37 -19.84 4.56 13.32
C ILE A 37 -19.84 5.96 12.70
N GLY A 38 -20.06 6.97 13.52
CA GLY A 38 -19.98 8.36 13.11
C GLY A 38 -18.56 8.93 13.30
N LYS A 39 -18.36 10.16 12.82
CA LYS A 39 -17.10 10.89 13.03
C LYS A 39 -16.85 11.23 14.50
N GLU A 40 -17.89 11.30 15.31
CA GLU A 40 -17.82 11.49 16.75
C GLU A 40 -17.08 10.37 17.47
N ASN A 41 -17.01 9.18 16.88
CA ASN A 41 -16.23 8.05 17.37
C ASN A 41 -14.72 8.21 17.12
N LEU A 42 -14.32 9.21 16.32
CA LEU A 42 -12.93 9.51 16.01
C LEU A 42 -12.48 10.76 16.78
N THR A 43 -11.60 10.57 17.75
CA THR A 43 -11.05 11.65 18.57
C THR A 43 -9.66 12.04 18.07
N ILE A 44 -9.50 13.26 17.53
CA ILE A 44 -8.19 13.80 17.14
C ILE A 44 -7.36 14.02 18.42
N LYS A 45 -6.22 13.36 18.50
CA LYS A 45 -5.27 13.41 19.61
C LYS A 45 -4.11 14.37 19.35
N LYS A 46 -3.66 14.44 18.10
CA LYS A 46 -2.57 15.32 17.68
C LYS A 46 -2.78 15.79 16.25
N ILE A 47 -2.41 17.03 15.99
CA ILE A 47 -2.39 17.66 14.67
C ILE A 47 -0.93 17.98 14.36
N ILE A 48 -0.45 17.59 13.19
CA ILE A 48 0.91 17.84 12.74
C ILE A 48 0.84 18.53 11.38
N PRO A 49 0.90 19.87 11.35
CA PRO A 49 0.91 20.63 10.11
C PRO A 49 2.29 20.48 9.44
N LEU A 50 2.31 20.02 8.20
CA LEU A 50 3.56 19.90 7.45
C LEU A 50 3.96 21.26 6.88
N GLU A 51 5.23 21.65 7.09
CA GLU A 51 5.76 22.91 6.58
C GLU A 51 5.74 22.91 5.06
N THR A 52 5.05 23.91 4.48
CA THR A 52 4.85 24.00 3.03
C THR A 52 5.22 25.39 2.55
N THR A 53 6.03 25.42 1.50
CA THR A 53 6.50 26.60 0.78
C THR A 53 6.26 26.42 -0.72
N SER A 54 6.62 27.38 -1.54
CA SER A 54 6.58 27.24 -3.01
C SER A 54 7.49 26.13 -3.56
N GLU A 55 8.45 25.65 -2.77
CA GLU A 55 9.45 24.65 -3.20
C GLU A 55 9.02 23.21 -2.92
N ASN A 56 8.02 23.00 -2.07
CA ASN A 56 7.56 21.67 -1.68
C ASN A 56 6.02 21.53 -1.71
N LEU A 57 5.38 22.20 -2.66
CA LEU A 57 3.95 22.03 -2.92
C LEU A 57 3.65 20.61 -3.37
N MET A 58 2.65 20.00 -2.79
CA MET A 58 2.21 18.65 -3.10
C MET A 58 0.74 18.61 -3.53
N GLY A 59 0.41 17.69 -4.42
CA GLY A 59 -0.96 17.38 -4.82
C GLY A 59 -1.73 16.59 -3.75
N ILE A 60 -2.84 16.01 -4.16
CA ILE A 60 -3.75 15.30 -3.25
C ILE A 60 -3.46 13.80 -3.16
N ASP A 61 -2.77 13.22 -4.12
CA ASP A 61 -2.40 11.80 -4.12
C ASP A 61 -0.94 11.65 -3.65
N ILE A 62 -0.79 11.44 -2.36
CA ILE A 62 0.51 11.39 -1.69
C ILE A 62 0.72 9.99 -1.10
N ARG A 63 1.84 9.37 -1.45
CA ARG A 63 2.32 8.16 -0.77
C ARG A 63 3.13 8.56 0.45
N VAL A 64 2.70 8.16 1.62
CA VAL A 64 3.41 8.43 2.88
C VAL A 64 4.00 7.15 3.43
N ARG A 65 5.27 7.21 3.79
CA ARG A 65 5.93 6.23 4.67
C ARG A 65 6.57 6.99 5.82
N PHE A 66 6.75 6.33 6.94
CA PHE A 66 7.34 6.99 8.10
C PHE A 66 8.06 5.99 9.02
N ASN A 67 8.97 6.52 9.80
CA ASN A 67 9.62 5.85 10.91
C ASN A 67 9.46 6.70 12.19
N GLU A 68 10.16 6.34 13.27
CA GLU A 68 10.09 7.07 14.55
C GLU A 68 10.51 8.54 14.46
N LYS A 69 11.31 8.93 13.46
CA LYS A 69 11.93 10.27 13.36
C LYS A 69 11.36 11.13 12.25
N THR A 70 10.90 10.52 11.14
CA THR A 70 10.67 11.22 9.87
C THR A 70 9.43 10.70 9.16
N PHE A 71 8.69 11.61 8.54
CA PHE A 71 7.71 11.33 7.50
C PHE A 71 8.37 11.52 6.13
N TYR A 72 8.11 10.60 5.22
CA TYR A 72 8.59 10.61 3.83
C TYR A 72 7.37 10.62 2.91
N LEU A 73 7.26 11.66 2.11
CA LEU A 73 6.12 11.92 1.24
C LEU A 73 6.57 11.95 -0.22
N MET A 74 5.92 11.15 -1.06
CA MET A 74 6.06 11.17 -2.51
C MET A 74 4.74 11.59 -3.12
N ASP A 75 4.72 12.68 -3.87
CA ASP A 75 3.57 13.09 -4.68
C ASP A 75 3.46 12.18 -5.90
N GLU A 76 2.38 11.39 -6.00
CA GLU A 76 2.17 10.46 -7.11
C GLU A 76 1.90 11.16 -8.44
N GLY A 77 1.44 12.41 -8.39
CA GLY A 77 1.16 13.22 -9.59
C GLY A 77 2.42 13.85 -10.19
N ASN A 78 3.33 14.32 -9.33
CA ASN A 78 4.54 15.05 -9.76
C ASN A 78 5.78 14.13 -9.78
N LYS A 79 5.95 13.30 -8.77
CA LYS A 79 7.08 12.36 -8.60
C LYS A 79 8.45 13.03 -8.77
N ASP A 80 8.60 14.25 -8.25
CA ASP A 80 9.85 15.02 -8.30
C ASP A 80 10.93 14.50 -7.34
N GLY A 81 10.51 13.72 -6.35
CA GLY A 81 11.36 13.10 -5.35
C GLY A 81 10.60 12.69 -4.10
N ILE A 82 11.32 12.51 -3.00
CA ILE A 82 10.74 12.19 -1.70
C ILE A 82 11.00 13.34 -0.75
N HIS A 83 9.93 14.01 -0.31
CA HIS A 83 9.98 15.11 0.65
C HIS A 83 10.02 14.55 2.07
N GLN A 84 10.96 15.05 2.86
CA GLN A 84 11.16 14.62 4.24
C GLN A 84 10.66 15.68 5.22
N PHE A 85 9.98 15.23 6.26
CA PHE A 85 9.53 16.06 7.38
C PHE A 85 9.87 15.38 8.69
N ASN A 86 10.30 16.12 9.69
CA ASN A 86 10.44 15.55 11.01
C ASN A 86 9.05 15.25 11.63
N ARG A 87 9.04 14.62 12.82
CA ARG A 87 7.77 14.24 13.49
C ARG A 87 6.97 15.43 14.07
N ASN A 88 7.49 16.64 13.95
CA ASN A 88 6.76 17.87 14.27
C ASN A 88 6.21 18.57 13.03
N GLY A 89 6.56 18.09 11.84
CA GLY A 89 6.11 18.63 10.55
C GLY A 89 7.08 19.63 9.91
N ASP A 90 8.26 19.87 10.50
CA ASP A 90 9.26 20.76 9.90
C ASP A 90 9.87 20.10 8.67
N TYR A 91 10.04 20.83 7.58
CA TYR A 91 10.61 20.35 6.33
C TYR A 91 12.11 20.14 6.45
N LEU A 92 12.59 18.99 6.04
CA LEU A 92 14.02 18.61 6.09
C LEU A 92 14.69 18.66 4.71
N GLY A 93 13.90 18.75 3.63
CA GLY A 93 14.40 18.75 2.27
C GLY A 93 13.86 17.59 1.44
N ILE A 94 14.35 17.54 0.20
CA ILE A 94 14.05 16.46 -0.74
C ILE A 94 15.19 15.44 -0.77
N ILE A 95 14.86 14.16 -0.79
CA ILE A 95 15.78 13.05 -1.04
C ILE A 95 15.34 12.31 -2.29
N ALA A 96 16.27 11.66 -2.97
CA ALA A 96 15.99 10.91 -4.19
C ALA A 96 15.30 11.77 -5.29
N PRO A 97 15.86 12.95 -5.65
CA PRO A 97 15.27 13.77 -6.68
C PRO A 97 15.20 13.02 -8.01
N VAL A 98 14.14 13.25 -8.78
CA VAL A 98 13.90 12.64 -10.10
C VAL A 98 14.22 13.66 -11.18
N GLY A 99 14.97 13.25 -12.23
CA GLY A 99 15.35 14.12 -13.33
C GLY A 99 16.57 13.61 -14.12
N ASP A 100 17.09 14.45 -14.99
CA ASP A 100 18.20 14.12 -15.90
C ASP A 100 19.60 14.39 -15.32
N GLY A 101 19.69 14.81 -14.06
CA GLY A 101 20.96 15.12 -13.41
C GLY A 101 21.76 13.87 -12.97
N PRO A 102 23.09 14.00 -12.75
CA PRO A 102 23.92 12.87 -12.32
C PRO A 102 23.52 12.34 -10.93
N ASP A 103 22.97 13.23 -10.07
CA ASP A 103 22.52 12.90 -8.72
C ASP A 103 20.98 12.76 -8.64
N HIS A 104 20.35 12.38 -9.77
CA HIS A 104 18.91 12.22 -9.90
C HIS A 104 18.55 10.80 -10.30
N LEU A 105 17.38 10.36 -9.86
CA LEU A 105 16.77 9.12 -10.32
C LEU A 105 16.07 9.34 -11.65
N PRO A 106 16.14 8.38 -12.59
CA PRO A 106 15.46 8.54 -13.88
C PRO A 106 13.94 8.46 -13.76
N LYS A 107 13.44 7.74 -12.75
CA LYS A 107 12.02 7.52 -12.47
C LYS A 107 11.84 6.95 -11.06
N MET A 108 10.68 7.16 -10.47
CA MET A 108 10.30 6.58 -9.18
C MET A 108 8.90 5.94 -9.28
N ASP A 109 8.80 4.64 -8.99
CA ASP A 109 7.53 3.92 -8.96
C ASP A 109 7.10 3.58 -7.53
N ASP A 110 8.04 3.23 -6.65
CA ASP A 110 7.80 2.95 -5.24
C ASP A 110 9.09 3.22 -4.44
N PHE A 111 8.97 3.36 -3.12
CA PHE A 111 10.12 3.53 -2.25
C PHE A 111 9.98 2.76 -0.94
N PHE A 112 11.10 2.48 -0.27
CA PHE A 112 11.17 1.78 1.00
C PHE A 112 12.15 2.52 1.92
N ILE A 113 11.88 2.50 3.23
CA ILE A 113 12.76 3.13 4.24
C ILE A 113 13.47 2.02 5.01
N ASN A 114 14.78 1.99 4.91
CA ASN A 114 15.61 1.08 5.69
C ASN A 114 15.66 1.48 7.19
N SER A 115 16.02 0.56 8.05
CA SER A 115 16.15 0.79 9.49
C SER A 115 17.22 1.81 9.85
N ASP A 116 18.24 2.00 9.01
CA ASP A 116 19.30 3.01 9.14
C ASP A 116 18.87 4.40 8.66
N GLY A 117 17.68 4.52 8.05
CA GLY A 117 17.13 5.76 7.52
C GLY A 117 17.47 6.03 6.06
N ASP A 118 18.27 5.18 5.41
CA ASP A 118 18.45 5.23 3.96
C ASP A 118 17.16 4.87 3.26
N VAL A 119 16.96 5.40 2.06
CA VAL A 119 15.77 5.13 1.24
C VAL A 119 16.17 4.25 0.07
N GLU A 120 15.40 3.22 -0.20
CA GLU A 120 15.51 2.45 -1.43
C GLU A 120 14.34 2.78 -2.36
N VAL A 121 14.61 2.87 -3.66
CA VAL A 121 13.63 3.31 -4.67
C VAL A 121 13.58 2.28 -5.80
N LEU A 122 12.36 1.89 -6.15
CA LEU A 122 12.06 1.12 -7.36
C LEU A 122 11.90 2.06 -8.53
N SER A 123 12.61 1.77 -9.61
CA SER A 123 12.50 2.49 -10.88
C SER A 123 12.36 1.49 -12.03
N GLY A 124 11.20 1.51 -12.71
CA GLY A 124 10.92 0.67 -13.87
C GLY A 124 11.10 1.46 -15.17
N ILE A 125 12.01 1.02 -16.03
CA ILE A 125 12.26 1.62 -17.33
C ILE A 125 12.28 0.54 -18.40
N GLY A 126 11.39 0.64 -19.38
CA GLY A 126 11.26 -0.34 -20.45
C GLY A 126 10.86 -1.72 -19.90
N ASP A 127 11.69 -2.70 -20.12
CA ASP A 127 11.53 -4.10 -19.72
C ASP A 127 12.36 -4.47 -18.47
N GLN A 128 12.87 -3.48 -17.75
CA GLN A 128 13.72 -3.67 -16.57
C GLN A 128 13.22 -2.86 -15.38
N ALA A 129 13.43 -3.41 -14.20
CA ALA A 129 13.32 -2.69 -12.95
C ALA A 129 14.69 -2.60 -12.27
N SER A 130 14.93 -1.49 -11.58
CA SER A 130 16.14 -1.24 -10.80
C SER A 130 15.76 -0.86 -9.38
N ILE A 131 16.50 -1.35 -8.40
CA ILE A 131 16.47 -0.82 -7.03
C ILE A 131 17.70 0.05 -6.84
N TYR A 132 17.45 1.30 -6.45
CA TYR A 132 18.47 2.24 -6.05
C TYR A 132 18.42 2.43 -4.55
N ARG A 133 19.58 2.62 -3.92
CA ARG A 133 19.70 3.04 -2.52
C ARG A 133 20.23 4.45 -2.49
N ILE A 134 19.57 5.27 -1.72
CA ILE A 134 19.91 6.66 -1.47
C ILE A 134 20.28 6.78 0.02
N SER A 135 21.54 7.12 0.28
CA SER A 135 22.02 7.35 1.64
C SER A 135 21.44 8.63 2.23
N GLN A 136 21.52 8.79 3.54
CA GLN A 136 21.13 10.03 4.21
C GLN A 136 21.94 11.26 3.74
N SER A 137 23.10 11.05 3.13
CA SER A 137 23.90 12.12 2.51
C SER A 137 23.48 12.45 1.07
N GLY A 138 22.50 11.73 0.51
CA GLY A 138 22.00 11.90 -0.85
C GLY A 138 22.78 11.12 -1.92
N GLU A 139 23.76 10.28 -1.56
CA GLU A 139 24.50 9.44 -2.51
C GLU A 139 23.56 8.36 -3.07
N ILE A 140 23.47 8.26 -4.39
CA ILE A 140 22.64 7.29 -5.12
C ILE A 140 23.51 6.13 -5.60
N THR A 141 23.17 4.91 -5.22
CA THR A 141 23.84 3.69 -5.64
C THR A 141 22.83 2.68 -6.19
N THR A 142 23.20 1.94 -7.24
CA THR A 142 22.36 0.83 -7.73
C THR A 142 22.56 -0.38 -6.84
N VAL A 143 21.48 -0.90 -6.25
CA VAL A 143 21.52 -2.16 -5.49
C VAL A 143 21.55 -3.34 -6.44
N PHE A 144 20.54 -3.43 -7.33
CA PHE A 144 20.49 -4.44 -8.40
C PHE A 144 19.55 -4.00 -9.53
N LYS A 145 19.63 -4.75 -10.63
CA LYS A 145 18.70 -4.67 -11.77
C LYS A 145 18.08 -6.05 -12.02
N THR A 146 16.84 -6.07 -12.46
CA THR A 146 16.10 -7.28 -12.78
C THR A 146 15.24 -7.09 -14.02
N SER A 147 15.00 -8.16 -14.76
CA SER A 147 14.02 -8.20 -15.86
C SER A 147 12.60 -8.45 -15.40
N TYR A 148 12.36 -8.61 -14.09
CA TYR A 148 11.02 -8.71 -13.54
C TYR A 148 10.38 -7.33 -13.49
N LEU A 149 9.24 -7.17 -14.17
CA LEU A 149 8.50 -5.89 -14.22
C LEU A 149 7.74 -5.65 -12.92
N ALA A 150 8.43 -5.08 -11.94
CA ALA A 150 7.85 -4.75 -10.65
C ALA A 150 7.11 -3.40 -10.70
N SER A 151 5.94 -3.32 -10.07
CA SER A 151 5.17 -2.10 -9.80
C SER A 151 5.33 -1.61 -8.36
N SER A 152 5.62 -2.50 -7.44
CA SER A 152 5.92 -2.18 -6.04
C SER A 152 6.90 -3.18 -5.44
N PHE A 153 7.50 -2.83 -4.30
CA PHE A 153 8.46 -3.69 -3.63
C PHE A 153 8.51 -3.46 -2.12
N THR A 154 9.11 -4.41 -1.43
CA THR A 154 9.54 -4.25 -0.03
C THR A 154 10.79 -5.06 0.22
N LYS A 155 11.53 -4.70 1.27
CA LYS A 155 12.73 -5.41 1.72
C LYS A 155 12.43 -6.17 3.00
N LEU A 156 12.87 -7.40 3.06
CA LEU A 156 12.75 -8.25 4.23
C LEU A 156 13.89 -7.99 5.21
N PRO A 157 13.70 -8.27 6.51
CA PRO A 157 14.78 -8.14 7.51
C PRO A 157 16.02 -8.98 7.19
N SER A 158 15.88 -10.06 6.43
CA SER A 158 16.96 -10.91 5.94
C SER A 158 17.82 -10.26 4.84
N GLY A 159 17.38 -9.11 4.29
CA GLY A 159 18.03 -8.40 3.18
C GLY A 159 17.53 -8.81 1.79
N GLU A 160 16.68 -9.81 1.68
CA GLU A 160 15.98 -10.22 0.47
C GLU A 160 14.87 -9.23 0.12
N TYR A 161 14.35 -9.30 -1.12
CA TYR A 161 13.28 -8.42 -1.57
C TYR A 161 12.06 -9.21 -2.01
N LEU A 162 10.89 -8.62 -1.79
CA LEU A 162 9.65 -9.02 -2.45
C LEU A 162 9.32 -7.97 -3.51
N LEU A 163 9.09 -8.43 -4.73
CA LEU A 163 8.71 -7.60 -5.87
C LEU A 163 7.33 -8.03 -6.34
N TYR A 164 6.44 -7.06 -6.53
CA TYR A 164 5.10 -7.31 -7.04
C TYR A 164 4.97 -6.76 -8.46
N GLY A 165 4.52 -7.59 -9.42
CA GLY A 165 4.48 -7.27 -10.84
C GLY A 165 3.08 -7.15 -11.43
N SER A 166 2.02 -7.17 -10.60
CA SER A 166 0.63 -7.04 -11.03
C SER A 166 0.21 -8.08 -12.11
N TYR A 167 -0.87 -7.80 -12.85
CA TYR A 167 -1.46 -8.68 -13.87
C TYR A 167 -0.84 -8.46 -15.26
N ASN A 168 0.48 -8.35 -15.36
CA ASN A 168 1.16 -8.00 -16.60
C ASN A 168 1.58 -9.22 -17.43
N LEU A 169 0.64 -10.08 -17.81
CA LEU A 169 0.93 -11.15 -18.79
C LEU A 169 1.17 -10.56 -20.19
N PRO A 170 2.05 -11.16 -20.97
CA PRO A 170 2.82 -12.39 -20.70
C PRO A 170 4.12 -12.16 -19.90
N PHE A 171 4.44 -10.92 -19.51
CA PHE A 171 5.73 -10.57 -18.92
C PHE A 171 5.87 -11.05 -17.47
N THR A 172 4.75 -11.12 -16.72
CA THR A 172 4.74 -11.47 -15.29
C THR A 172 3.97 -12.78 -15.07
N LYS A 173 4.68 -13.91 -15.08
CA LYS A 173 4.07 -15.22 -14.82
C LYS A 173 3.57 -15.37 -13.37
N PHE A 174 4.31 -14.83 -12.41
CA PHE A 174 3.94 -14.79 -10.99
C PHE A 174 3.83 -13.33 -10.56
N ARG A 175 2.74 -12.96 -9.91
CA ARG A 175 2.51 -11.59 -9.46
C ARG A 175 3.40 -11.16 -8.31
N LEU A 176 3.87 -12.11 -7.51
CA LEU A 176 4.81 -11.87 -6.41
C LEU A 176 6.02 -12.78 -6.56
N VAL A 177 7.22 -12.21 -6.47
CA VAL A 177 8.47 -12.95 -6.43
C VAL A 177 9.35 -12.50 -5.28
N LYS A 178 10.16 -13.41 -4.76
CA LYS A 178 11.23 -13.12 -3.79
C LYS A 178 12.57 -13.19 -4.50
N THR A 179 13.42 -12.20 -4.27
CA THR A 179 14.78 -12.17 -4.79
C THR A 179 15.79 -12.22 -3.65
N ASP A 180 16.99 -12.69 -3.95
CA ASP A 180 18.15 -12.46 -3.09
C ASP A 180 18.58 -10.97 -3.15
N PRO A 181 19.55 -10.53 -2.32
CA PRO A 181 20.04 -9.15 -2.32
C PRO A 181 20.67 -8.70 -3.65
N SER A 182 21.00 -9.61 -4.56
CA SER A 182 21.51 -9.31 -5.91
C SER A 182 20.43 -9.14 -6.97
N GLY A 183 19.16 -9.37 -6.62
CA GLY A 183 18.02 -9.31 -7.54
C GLY A 183 17.72 -10.62 -8.28
N THR A 184 18.41 -11.72 -7.95
CA THR A 184 18.10 -13.04 -8.49
C THR A 184 16.85 -13.61 -7.88
N ILE A 185 15.86 -14.01 -8.68
CA ILE A 185 14.61 -14.61 -8.20
C ILE A 185 14.90 -15.98 -7.57
N ILE A 186 14.53 -16.14 -6.30
CA ILE A 186 14.73 -17.38 -5.53
C ILE A 186 13.41 -18.08 -5.17
N SER A 187 12.29 -17.36 -5.19
CA SER A 187 10.96 -17.94 -4.98
C SER A 187 9.89 -17.14 -5.73
N SER A 188 8.76 -17.80 -6.04
CA SER A 188 7.65 -17.20 -6.79
C SER A 188 6.33 -17.59 -6.13
N TYR A 189 5.41 -16.64 -6.07
CA TYR A 189 4.11 -16.77 -5.43
C TYR A 189 3.03 -16.12 -6.30
N LEU A 190 1.76 -16.44 -6.07
CA LEU A 190 0.60 -15.85 -6.74
C LEU A 190 0.72 -15.97 -8.27
N GLU A 191 0.64 -17.20 -8.77
CA GLU A 191 0.68 -17.45 -10.23
C GLU A 191 -0.43 -16.65 -10.92
N ASN A 192 -0.06 -16.00 -12.02
CA ASN A 192 -0.98 -15.20 -12.81
C ASN A 192 -1.79 -16.11 -13.73
N THR A 193 -2.99 -16.48 -13.30
CA THR A 193 -3.91 -17.38 -14.02
C THR A 193 -4.87 -16.64 -14.95
N HIS A 194 -4.92 -15.32 -14.89
CA HIS A 194 -5.80 -14.49 -15.72
C HIS A 194 -5.17 -14.27 -17.10
N GLN A 195 -5.52 -15.12 -18.05
CA GLN A 195 -4.92 -15.15 -19.38
C GLN A 195 -5.12 -13.81 -20.11
N ASN A 196 -4.05 -13.36 -20.78
CA ASN A 196 -4.04 -12.20 -21.69
C ASN A 196 -4.45 -10.85 -21.06
N LYS A 197 -4.34 -10.70 -19.74
CA LYS A 197 -4.61 -9.42 -19.07
C LYS A 197 -3.30 -8.65 -18.91
N LEU A 198 -3.24 -7.48 -19.52
CA LEU A 198 -2.22 -6.47 -19.29
C LEU A 198 -2.88 -5.33 -18.52
N LEU A 199 -2.65 -5.28 -17.22
CA LEU A 199 -3.14 -4.24 -16.31
C LEU A 199 -1.93 -3.54 -15.67
N PRO A 200 -1.32 -2.57 -16.36
CA PRO A 200 -0.21 -1.80 -15.81
C PRO A 200 -0.76 -0.82 -14.77
N MET A 201 -0.88 -1.25 -13.54
CA MET A 201 -1.35 -0.42 -12.44
C MET A 201 -0.21 -0.05 -11.52
N THR A 202 -0.19 1.22 -11.11
CA THR A 202 0.62 1.65 -9.97
C THR A 202 -0.17 1.30 -8.71
N GLU A 203 0.35 0.39 -7.91
CA GLU A 203 -0.34 -0.15 -6.76
C GLU A 203 0.45 0.09 -5.48
N ARG A 204 -0.28 0.22 -4.37
CA ARG A 204 0.28 0.19 -3.01
C ARG A 204 -0.01 -1.19 -2.42
N ASN A 205 0.89 -2.15 -2.68
CA ASN A 205 0.62 -3.54 -2.32
C ASN A 205 1.13 -3.89 -0.93
N PHE A 206 2.29 -3.34 -0.52
CA PHE A 206 2.97 -3.72 0.70
C PHE A 206 2.71 -2.74 1.84
N PHE A 207 2.25 -3.28 2.96
CA PHE A 207 1.98 -2.58 4.21
C PHE A 207 2.75 -3.25 5.34
N GLN A 208 3.77 -2.56 5.83
CA GLN A 208 4.64 -3.09 6.86
C GLN A 208 4.48 -2.29 8.16
N ASN A 209 4.34 -3.02 9.26
CA ASN A 209 4.44 -2.46 10.59
C ASN A 209 5.30 -3.39 11.44
N GLN A 210 6.42 -2.88 11.97
CA GLN A 210 7.41 -3.67 12.69
C GLN A 210 7.82 -4.94 11.91
N ASN A 211 7.52 -6.12 12.42
CA ASN A 211 7.88 -7.40 11.81
C ASN A 211 6.74 -8.02 10.96
N ASN A 212 5.57 -7.35 10.87
CA ASN A 212 4.43 -7.86 10.13
C ASN A 212 4.37 -7.23 8.75
N LEU A 213 4.42 -8.05 7.73
CA LEU A 213 4.29 -7.64 6.34
C LEU A 213 2.98 -8.16 5.77
N HIS A 214 2.14 -7.23 5.37
CA HIS A 214 0.86 -7.50 4.72
C HIS A 214 0.92 -7.12 3.25
N LEU A 215 0.16 -7.84 2.43
CA LEU A 215 0.00 -7.61 1.01
C LEU A 215 -1.48 -7.57 0.68
N ILE A 216 -1.87 -6.65 -0.19
CA ILE A 216 -3.14 -6.65 -0.91
C ILE A 216 -2.88 -6.55 -2.41
N GLU A 217 -3.83 -6.99 -3.21
CA GLU A 217 -3.80 -6.91 -4.66
C GLU A 217 -5.04 -6.14 -5.14
N SER A 218 -4.89 -5.30 -6.15
CA SER A 218 -6.06 -4.69 -6.82
C SER A 218 -6.96 -5.77 -7.38
N PHE A 219 -8.27 -5.55 -7.31
CA PHE A 219 -9.31 -6.47 -7.80
C PHE A 219 -9.38 -7.83 -7.09
N GLN A 220 -8.66 -7.99 -5.96
CA GLN A 220 -8.75 -9.18 -5.12
C GLN A 220 -9.30 -8.81 -3.73
N PRO A 221 -10.19 -9.65 -3.16
CA PRO A 221 -10.77 -9.36 -1.85
C PRO A 221 -9.90 -9.81 -0.66
N TYR A 222 -8.68 -10.26 -0.91
CA TYR A 222 -7.87 -10.92 0.10
C TYR A 222 -6.84 -9.99 0.72
N VAL A 223 -6.67 -10.12 2.04
CA VAL A 223 -5.50 -9.61 2.75
C VAL A 223 -4.55 -10.78 3.00
N TYR A 224 -3.31 -10.60 2.60
CA TYR A 224 -2.27 -11.60 2.80
C TYR A 224 -1.27 -11.14 3.86
N ARG A 225 -0.64 -12.10 4.52
CA ARG A 225 0.55 -11.91 5.34
C ARG A 225 1.69 -12.74 4.78
N PHE A 226 2.87 -12.13 4.66
CA PHE A 226 4.08 -12.83 4.31
C PHE A 226 4.87 -13.15 5.57
N GLU A 227 5.08 -14.42 5.83
CA GLU A 227 5.83 -14.92 6.99
C GLU A 227 6.46 -16.28 6.68
N ASN A 228 7.66 -16.54 7.21
CA ASN A 228 8.38 -17.82 7.05
C ASN A 228 8.46 -18.29 5.59
N ASP A 229 8.83 -17.39 4.68
CA ASP A 229 8.91 -17.63 3.23
C ASP A 229 7.61 -18.15 2.61
N SER A 230 6.49 -17.83 3.19
CA SER A 230 5.16 -18.22 2.74
C SER A 230 4.21 -17.03 2.72
N ILE A 231 3.28 -17.05 1.78
CA ILE A 231 2.18 -16.10 1.74
C ILE A 231 0.91 -16.81 2.23
N LYS A 232 0.20 -16.18 3.17
CA LYS A 232 -1.04 -16.71 3.76
C LYS A 232 -2.16 -15.70 3.65
N ARG A 233 -3.35 -16.14 3.32
CA ARG A 233 -4.56 -15.31 3.48
C ARG A 233 -4.87 -15.18 4.96
N ILE A 234 -5.11 -13.96 5.42
CA ILE A 234 -5.46 -13.67 6.83
C ILE A 234 -6.82 -13.02 6.99
N ALA A 235 -7.41 -12.51 5.92
CA ALA A 235 -8.78 -12.01 5.88
C ALA A 235 -9.28 -11.98 4.44
N GLN A 236 -10.60 -12.02 4.28
CA GLN A 236 -11.29 -11.79 3.02
C GLN A 236 -12.40 -10.77 3.23
N MET A 237 -12.48 -9.79 2.35
CA MET A 237 -13.61 -8.88 2.27
C MET A 237 -14.69 -9.45 1.37
N ASP A 238 -15.92 -9.51 1.87
CA ASP A 238 -17.11 -9.69 1.04
C ASP A 238 -17.69 -8.31 0.70
N PHE A 239 -17.54 -7.93 -0.56
CA PHE A 239 -18.03 -6.65 -1.07
C PHE A 239 -19.51 -6.69 -1.50
N GLY A 240 -20.17 -7.85 -1.39
CA GLY A 240 -21.56 -8.03 -1.81
C GLY A 240 -21.76 -7.69 -3.29
N SER A 241 -22.70 -6.79 -3.58
CA SER A 241 -23.00 -6.36 -4.97
C SER A 241 -21.87 -5.57 -5.65
N TYR A 242 -20.85 -5.14 -4.91
CA TYR A 242 -19.69 -4.43 -5.45
C TYR A 242 -18.47 -5.35 -5.65
N ALA A 243 -18.63 -6.65 -5.51
CA ALA A 243 -17.55 -7.61 -5.81
C ALA A 243 -17.16 -7.52 -7.28
N ILE A 244 -15.88 -7.75 -7.58
CA ILE A 244 -15.40 -7.80 -8.97
C ILE A 244 -16.04 -8.99 -9.66
N PRO A 245 -16.82 -8.78 -10.74
CA PRO A 245 -17.54 -9.85 -11.42
C PRO A 245 -16.60 -10.71 -12.26
N ASP A 246 -16.98 -11.97 -12.49
CA ASP A 246 -16.16 -12.94 -13.25
C ASP A 246 -15.87 -12.45 -14.67
N PHE A 247 -16.81 -11.78 -15.33
CA PHE A 247 -16.61 -11.27 -16.69
C PHE A 247 -15.44 -10.29 -16.79
N PHE A 248 -15.05 -9.59 -15.69
CA PHE A 248 -13.88 -8.73 -15.66
C PHE A 248 -12.60 -9.47 -16.05
N TRP A 249 -12.50 -10.72 -15.69
CA TRP A 249 -11.34 -11.56 -15.99
C TRP A 249 -11.41 -12.28 -17.33
N GLU A 250 -12.61 -12.41 -17.92
CA GLU A 250 -12.87 -13.18 -19.13
C GLU A 250 -12.95 -12.32 -20.39
N GLU A 251 -13.51 -11.10 -20.28
CA GLU A 251 -13.76 -10.20 -21.41
C GLU A 251 -12.60 -9.20 -21.64
N ASP A 252 -12.75 -8.36 -22.67
CA ASP A 252 -11.84 -7.22 -22.89
C ASP A 252 -11.85 -6.27 -21.70
N ILE A 253 -10.66 -5.81 -21.32
CA ILE A 253 -10.45 -5.05 -20.08
C ILE A 253 -11.16 -3.70 -20.09
N MET A 254 -11.17 -3.00 -21.25
CA MET A 254 -11.79 -1.68 -21.37
C MET A 254 -13.31 -1.80 -21.37
N GLU A 255 -13.84 -2.81 -22.03
CA GLU A 255 -15.27 -3.13 -22.02
C GLU A 255 -15.74 -3.52 -20.60
N SER A 256 -14.95 -4.35 -19.91
CA SER A 256 -15.22 -4.77 -18.53
C SER A 256 -15.23 -3.59 -17.56
N PHE A 257 -14.27 -2.66 -17.67
CA PHE A 257 -14.28 -1.43 -16.88
C PHE A 257 -15.51 -0.57 -17.15
N GLY A 258 -15.92 -0.44 -18.42
CA GLY A 258 -17.15 0.26 -18.79
C GLY A 258 -18.36 -0.32 -18.05
N LYS A 259 -18.57 -1.64 -18.15
CA LYS A 259 -19.67 -2.35 -17.47
C LYS A 259 -19.63 -2.21 -15.96
N MET A 260 -18.44 -2.35 -15.33
CA MET A 260 -18.28 -2.20 -13.88
C MET A 260 -18.57 -0.78 -13.40
N SER A 261 -18.24 0.23 -14.21
CA SER A 261 -18.50 1.63 -13.86
C SER A 261 -19.99 1.96 -13.80
N GLU A 262 -20.85 1.23 -14.53
CA GLU A 262 -22.30 1.40 -14.50
C GLU A 262 -22.94 0.83 -13.22
N THR A 263 -22.39 -0.24 -12.67
CA THR A 263 -22.93 -0.93 -11.49
C THR A 263 -22.18 -0.60 -10.20
N GLY A 264 -20.95 -0.15 -10.33
CA GLY A 264 -20.00 0.06 -9.25
C GLY A 264 -19.19 -1.19 -8.92
N PHE A 265 -18.06 -0.98 -8.23
CA PHE A 265 -17.20 -2.05 -7.75
C PHE A 265 -16.39 -1.59 -6.52
N ALA A 266 -15.87 -2.55 -5.75
CA ALA A 266 -15.05 -2.27 -4.59
C ALA A 266 -13.66 -2.88 -4.69
N ASN A 267 -12.70 -2.21 -4.07
CA ASN A 267 -11.30 -2.62 -4.04
C ASN A 267 -10.67 -2.36 -2.67
N LEU A 268 -9.85 -3.29 -2.19
CA LEU A 268 -8.94 -3.01 -1.09
C LEU A 268 -7.91 -1.98 -1.54
N HIS A 269 -7.71 -0.94 -0.73
CA HIS A 269 -6.79 0.14 -1.00
C HIS A 269 -5.68 0.27 0.06
N GLY A 270 -5.90 -0.30 1.25
CA GLY A 270 -4.91 -0.30 2.32
C GLY A 270 -5.23 -1.28 3.42
N VAL A 271 -4.19 -1.76 4.06
CA VAL A 271 -4.26 -2.56 5.28
C VAL A 271 -3.22 -2.07 6.27
N PHE A 272 -3.67 -1.65 7.43
CA PHE A 272 -2.79 -1.16 8.50
C PHE A 272 -3.08 -1.98 9.76
N VAL A 273 -2.03 -2.51 10.37
CA VAL A 273 -2.19 -3.42 11.50
C VAL A 273 -1.14 -3.10 12.55
N ASP A 274 -1.57 -2.93 13.80
CA ASP A 274 -0.68 -2.95 14.94
C ASP A 274 -1.11 -4.02 15.96
N GLU A 275 -0.66 -3.95 17.20
CA GLU A 275 -1.01 -4.92 18.24
C GLU A 275 -2.48 -4.83 18.67
N GLN A 276 -3.10 -3.65 18.58
CA GLN A 276 -4.43 -3.35 19.10
C GLN A 276 -5.49 -3.30 18.00
N LEU A 277 -5.14 -2.79 16.83
CA LEU A 277 -6.09 -2.39 15.80
C LEU A 277 -5.67 -2.93 14.43
N MET A 278 -6.65 -3.36 13.62
CA MET A 278 -6.51 -3.54 12.19
C MET A 278 -7.47 -2.58 11.48
N LEU A 279 -6.97 -1.87 10.48
CA LEU A 279 -7.74 -1.00 9.62
C LEU A 279 -7.64 -1.48 8.18
N LEU A 280 -8.80 -1.77 7.57
CA LEU A 280 -8.92 -2.02 6.13
C LEU A 280 -9.53 -0.79 5.47
N SER A 281 -8.84 -0.26 4.48
CA SER A 281 -9.34 0.83 3.65
C SER A 281 -9.85 0.27 2.34
N VAL A 282 -11.14 0.47 2.06
CA VAL A 282 -11.83 -0.02 0.86
C VAL A 282 -12.32 1.17 0.05
N HIS A 283 -12.00 1.22 -1.23
CA HIS A 283 -12.62 2.13 -2.17
C HIS A 283 -13.83 1.45 -2.79
N VAL A 284 -14.97 2.12 -2.78
CA VAL A 284 -16.20 1.67 -3.43
C VAL A 284 -16.56 2.72 -4.48
N GLN A 285 -16.31 2.41 -5.73
CA GLN A 285 -16.78 3.23 -6.84
C GLN A 285 -18.25 2.92 -7.09
N LYS A 286 -19.08 3.96 -7.12
CA LYS A 286 -20.50 3.89 -7.44
C LYS A 286 -20.82 4.88 -8.56
N PRO A 287 -21.97 4.80 -9.23
CA PRO A 287 -22.37 5.77 -10.24
C PRO A 287 -22.40 7.23 -9.71
N GLU A 288 -22.75 7.41 -8.43
CA GLU A 288 -22.82 8.71 -7.76
C GLU A 288 -21.48 9.22 -7.24
N GLY A 289 -20.40 8.43 -7.27
CA GLY A 289 -19.07 8.87 -6.84
C GLY A 289 -18.23 7.79 -6.20
N ILE A 290 -17.09 8.22 -5.65
CA ILE A 290 -16.15 7.33 -4.95
C ILE A 290 -16.37 7.47 -3.44
N PHE A 291 -16.66 6.34 -2.80
CA PHE A 291 -16.79 6.21 -1.36
C PHE A 291 -15.57 5.47 -0.82
N LYS A 292 -15.19 5.82 0.39
CA LYS A 292 -14.21 5.06 1.16
C LYS A 292 -14.87 4.49 2.40
N GLU A 293 -14.75 3.19 2.54
CA GLU A 293 -15.15 2.46 3.72
C GLU A 293 -13.89 2.14 4.54
N LEU A 294 -13.80 2.66 5.74
CA LEU A 294 -12.73 2.40 6.69
C LEU A 294 -13.24 1.39 7.71
N VAL A 295 -12.80 0.13 7.58
CA VAL A 295 -13.22 -0.96 8.46
C VAL A 295 -12.20 -1.12 9.58
N PHE A 296 -12.60 -0.83 10.80
CA PHE A 296 -11.80 -0.93 12.01
C PHE A 296 -12.12 -2.24 12.74
N ILE A 297 -11.10 -2.99 13.12
CA ILE A 297 -11.21 -4.24 13.85
C ILE A 297 -10.38 -4.13 15.12
N ASP A 298 -11.04 -4.11 16.27
CA ASP A 298 -10.39 -4.19 17.58
C ASP A 298 -9.91 -5.62 17.81
N LYS A 299 -8.60 -5.82 17.84
CA LYS A 299 -7.99 -7.16 18.00
C LYS A 299 -8.14 -7.75 19.39
N SER A 300 -8.54 -6.95 20.37
CA SER A 300 -8.75 -7.43 21.75
C SER A 300 -10.15 -7.97 21.99
N THR A 301 -11.15 -7.45 21.24
CA THR A 301 -12.57 -7.79 21.39
C THR A 301 -13.17 -8.43 20.14
N ASP A 302 -12.43 -8.50 19.04
CA ASP A 302 -12.87 -8.88 17.69
C ASP A 302 -14.04 -8.02 17.16
N LYS A 303 -14.28 -6.85 17.79
CA LYS A 303 -15.33 -5.93 17.38
C LYS A 303 -14.96 -5.26 16.08
N THR A 304 -15.89 -5.28 15.13
CA THR A 304 -15.68 -4.72 13.79
C THR A 304 -16.72 -3.64 13.53
N GLN A 305 -16.26 -2.43 13.19
CA GLN A 305 -17.10 -1.29 12.83
C GLN A 305 -16.49 -0.51 11.67
N LYS A 306 -17.30 0.24 10.93
CA LYS A 306 -16.82 1.02 9.78
C LYS A 306 -17.26 2.47 9.80
N LEU A 307 -16.41 3.32 9.27
CA LEU A 307 -16.72 4.70 8.87
C LEU A 307 -16.83 4.76 7.35
N SER A 308 -17.92 5.31 6.83
CA SER A 308 -18.12 5.58 5.41
C SER A 308 -17.90 7.06 5.12
N THR A 309 -17.06 7.37 4.13
CA THR A 309 -16.78 8.75 3.70
C THR A 309 -16.96 8.87 2.19
N ASN A 310 -17.52 10.00 1.72
CA ASN A 310 -17.62 10.32 0.31
C ASN A 310 -16.49 11.29 -0.07
N LEU A 311 -15.74 10.99 -1.11
CA LEU A 311 -14.63 11.83 -1.57
C LEU A 311 -15.06 13.27 -1.90
N ASN A 312 -16.30 13.46 -2.35
CA ASN A 312 -16.80 14.77 -2.73
C ASN A 312 -17.25 15.64 -1.53
N ASP A 313 -17.63 15.01 -0.42
CA ASP A 313 -18.25 15.69 0.71
C ASP A 313 -17.38 15.70 1.96
N ASP A 314 -16.46 14.72 2.09
CA ASP A 314 -15.72 14.53 3.33
C ASP A 314 -14.36 13.84 3.13
N MET A 315 -13.33 14.64 3.13
CA MET A 315 -11.96 14.17 3.02
C MET A 315 -11.19 14.12 4.35
N LEU A 316 -11.81 14.48 5.49
CA LEU A 316 -11.10 14.63 6.77
C LEU A 316 -10.36 13.35 7.18
N TYR A 317 -11.01 12.19 7.04
CA TYR A 317 -10.46 10.89 7.40
C TYR A 317 -10.28 9.98 6.15
N HIS A 318 -10.15 10.57 4.98
CA HIS A 318 -10.15 9.83 3.72
C HIS A 318 -8.85 9.05 3.45
N TYR A 319 -7.70 9.56 3.90
CA TYR A 319 -6.39 8.99 3.61
C TYR A 319 -5.67 8.47 4.86
N PRO A 320 -5.97 7.23 5.31
CA PRO A 320 -5.17 6.60 6.36
C PRO A 320 -3.77 6.28 5.80
N ILE A 321 -2.75 6.57 6.61
CA ILE A 321 -1.34 6.36 6.24
C ILE A 321 -0.62 5.38 7.16
N GLY A 322 -1.24 5.00 8.29
CA GLY A 322 -0.66 4.05 9.23
C GLY A 322 -1.39 3.99 10.56
N ILE A 323 -0.91 3.13 11.43
CA ILE A 323 -1.34 3.01 12.83
C ILE A 323 -0.10 3.05 13.72
N GLU A 324 -0.15 3.82 14.79
CA GLU A 324 0.87 3.87 15.84
C GLU A 324 0.20 3.81 17.23
N ASN A 325 0.49 2.77 18.00
CA ASN A 325 -0.01 2.57 19.37
C ASN A 325 -1.55 2.64 19.49
N GLY A 326 -2.25 2.01 18.56
CA GLY A 326 -3.72 2.02 18.48
C GLY A 326 -4.34 3.35 18.01
N GLU A 327 -3.52 4.29 17.55
CA GLU A 327 -3.99 5.54 16.93
C GLU A 327 -3.78 5.49 15.42
N VAL A 328 -4.80 5.82 14.65
CA VAL A 328 -4.72 5.91 13.19
C VAL A 328 -4.16 7.26 12.78
N LEU A 329 -3.21 7.24 11.87
CA LEU A 329 -2.68 8.44 11.23
C LEU A 329 -3.42 8.66 9.91
N PHE A 330 -3.98 9.86 9.74
CA PHE A 330 -4.61 10.30 8.50
C PHE A 330 -3.85 11.46 7.90
N LEU A 331 -3.68 11.46 6.58
CA LEU A 331 -3.23 12.61 5.83
C LEU A 331 -4.48 13.39 5.35
N THR A 332 -4.50 14.67 5.57
CA THR A 332 -5.54 15.60 5.10
C THR A 332 -4.91 16.97 4.79
N TYR A 333 -5.72 17.97 4.49
CA TYR A 333 -5.27 19.34 4.27
C TYR A 333 -5.89 20.30 5.28
N ARG A 334 -5.21 21.43 5.55
CA ARG A 334 -5.72 22.45 6.44
C ARG A 334 -7.12 22.94 6.01
N SER A 335 -7.31 23.23 4.74
CA SER A 335 -8.60 23.64 4.18
C SER A 335 -9.71 22.63 4.49
N VAL A 336 -9.44 21.34 4.31
CA VAL A 336 -10.38 20.25 4.62
C VAL A 336 -10.76 20.22 6.11
N ILE A 337 -9.79 20.45 7.00
CA ILE A 337 -10.06 20.48 8.45
C ILE A 337 -10.97 21.66 8.77
N LEU A 338 -10.71 22.83 8.19
CA LEU A 338 -11.50 24.04 8.43
C LEU A 338 -12.95 23.91 7.95
N ASP A 339 -13.16 23.21 6.84
CA ASP A 339 -14.49 23.00 6.25
C ASP A 339 -15.27 21.88 6.97
N ALA A 340 -14.58 20.82 7.41
CA ALA A 340 -15.23 19.63 7.97
C ALA A 340 -15.58 19.75 9.46
N LEU A 341 -14.83 20.56 10.24
CA LEU A 341 -15.01 20.63 11.68
C LEU A 341 -15.90 21.80 12.10
N PRO A 342 -16.79 21.60 13.08
CA PRO A 342 -17.61 22.68 13.63
C PRO A 342 -16.72 23.69 14.37
N LYS A 343 -17.17 24.97 14.42
CA LYS A 343 -16.43 26.07 15.01
C LYS A 343 -15.93 25.78 16.43
N SER A 344 -16.77 25.13 17.25
CA SER A 344 -16.40 24.77 18.64
C SER A 344 -15.23 23.80 18.75
N SER A 345 -15.00 22.99 17.72
CA SER A 345 -13.85 22.10 17.59
C SER A 345 -12.63 22.85 17.03
N LEU A 346 -12.86 23.71 16.04
CA LEU A 346 -11.81 24.56 15.45
C LEU A 346 -11.19 25.49 16.48
N ASP A 347 -11.97 26.14 17.34
CA ASP A 347 -11.49 27.04 18.40
C ASP A 347 -10.47 26.34 19.33
N LYS A 348 -10.58 25.02 19.51
CA LYS A 348 -9.67 24.23 20.36
C LYS A 348 -8.33 23.90 19.68
N ILE A 349 -8.34 23.77 18.36
CA ILE A 349 -7.19 23.29 17.57
C ILE A 349 -6.56 24.40 16.71
N GLN A 350 -7.12 25.59 16.68
CA GLN A 350 -6.67 26.70 15.83
C GLN A 350 -5.19 27.05 16.02
N LYS A 351 -4.68 26.95 17.26
CA LYS A 351 -3.26 27.15 17.58
C LYS A 351 -2.33 26.14 16.91
N ASP A 352 -2.85 24.94 16.59
CA ASP A 352 -2.12 23.84 15.95
C ASP A 352 -2.23 23.88 14.41
N LEU A 353 -3.02 24.85 13.86
CA LEU A 353 -3.26 25.06 12.43
C LEU A 353 -2.87 26.49 12.02
N PRO A 354 -1.57 26.81 11.99
CA PRO A 354 -1.12 28.17 11.67
C PRO A 354 -1.59 28.61 10.28
N GLU A 355 -1.86 29.93 10.14
CA GLU A 355 -2.13 30.50 8.84
C GLU A 355 -0.84 30.60 8.03
N ARG A 356 -0.86 30.14 6.77
CA ARG A 356 0.28 30.15 5.85
C ARG A 356 -0.16 30.63 4.47
N GLU A 357 0.79 30.97 3.62
CA GLU A 357 0.55 31.46 2.26
C GLU A 357 -0.13 30.41 1.39
N PHE A 358 0.32 29.14 1.52
CA PHE A 358 -0.23 28.01 0.79
C PHE A 358 -1.05 27.11 1.71
N ASP A 359 -2.05 26.42 1.15
CA ASP A 359 -2.66 25.29 1.84
C ASP A 359 -1.61 24.18 2.02
N TYR A 360 -1.73 23.40 3.07
CA TYR A 360 -0.69 22.44 3.42
C TYR A 360 -1.25 21.13 3.93
N PRO A 361 -0.52 20.02 3.69
CA PRO A 361 -0.87 18.73 4.25
C PRO A 361 -0.77 18.74 5.78
N VAL A 362 -1.65 18.00 6.41
CA VAL A 362 -1.71 17.84 7.86
C VAL A 362 -1.83 16.35 8.19
N ILE A 363 -1.03 15.87 9.13
CA ILE A 363 -1.18 14.53 9.67
C ILE A 363 -2.00 14.61 10.96
N LEU A 364 -3.14 13.90 10.99
CA LEU A 364 -3.98 13.76 12.16
C LEU A 364 -3.69 12.41 12.83
N LYS A 365 -3.36 12.42 14.12
CA LYS A 365 -3.37 11.19 14.94
C LYS A 365 -4.73 11.11 15.62
N THR A 366 -5.41 10.00 15.40
CA THR A 366 -6.82 9.84 15.76
C THR A 366 -7.05 8.52 16.49
N LYS A 367 -7.70 8.58 17.64
CA LYS A 367 -8.13 7.41 18.39
C LYS A 367 -9.57 7.04 18.03
N ILE A 368 -9.79 5.75 17.76
CA ILE A 368 -11.11 5.20 17.47
C ILE A 368 -11.77 4.76 18.78
N GLN A 369 -13.05 5.06 18.95
CA GLN A 369 -13.92 4.56 20.01
C GLN A 369 -14.98 3.68 19.37
N PHE A 370 -14.98 2.41 19.73
CA PHE A 370 -16.00 1.47 19.29
C PHE A 370 -17.28 1.67 20.12
N ASP A 371 -18.42 1.70 19.44
CA ASP A 371 -19.73 1.69 20.12
C ASP A 371 -19.93 0.37 20.87
N GLU A 372 -20.74 0.34 21.89
CA GLU A 372 -21.03 -0.84 22.71
C GLU A 372 -21.68 -2.01 21.94
#